data_4a3dcca244272b6c389f97a5d89cfb32
#
_entry.id   4a3dcca244272b6c389f97a5d89cfb32
#
_cell.length_a   1.000
_cell.length_b   1.000
_cell.length_c   1.000
_cell.angle_alpha   90.00
_cell.angle_beta   90.00
_cell.angle_gamma   90.00
#
_symmetry.space_group_name_H-M   'P 1'
#
loop_
_entity.id
_entity.type
_entity.pdbx_description
1 polymer ?
#
loop_
_entity_poly.entity_id
_entity_poly.type
_entity_poly.pdbx_seq_one_letter_code
_entity_poly.pdbx_strand_id
1 'polypeptide(L)'
;MDRQVLSLTWKDFIAPEFHWTNDDYGNITALFSLIYAIGMLFAGRLVDWLDTKKGYLWAIGIWSLGACVHAFCGIATSGIVAGDWFVGFEGAKEALAKVDDVAMIVNVSVTLFVFARFVLAIGEAGNFPAAIKATAEYFPKKDRAYATSIFNAGATVGALAAPVSIPLIAELYGWEMSFIIIGALGFVWMGFWVFIYAKPDKSKHVNAAELEYIQQDKGSEEQSKDETAEGKKLSFVECFKFKQTWAFAFGKFMTDGVWWFYLFWTPA
;
A
#
# COMPACT_ATOMS: atom_id res chain seq x y z
N MET A 1 -1.56 8.21 2.38
CA MET A 1 -2.68 8.79 1.60
C MET A 1 -3.63 7.72 1.07
N ASP A 2 -3.22 6.75 0.25
CA ASP A 2 -4.14 5.77 -0.38
C ASP A 2 -5.07 5.05 0.58
N ARG A 3 -4.56 4.55 1.71
CA ARG A 3 -5.41 3.89 2.72
C ARG A 3 -6.53 4.77 3.23
N GLN A 4 -6.27 6.08 3.31
CA GLN A 4 -7.19 7.07 3.85
C GLN A 4 -8.20 7.57 2.80
N VAL A 5 -7.99 7.31 1.49
CA VAL A 5 -8.96 7.77 0.49
C VAL A 5 -10.34 7.22 0.79
N LEU A 6 -10.46 5.90 1.02
CA LEU A 6 -11.77 5.32 1.35
C LEU A 6 -12.30 5.84 2.69
N SER A 7 -11.48 5.93 3.75
CA SER A 7 -11.95 6.37 5.07
C SER A 7 -12.40 7.83 5.09
N LEU A 8 -11.85 8.66 4.21
CA LEU A 8 -12.17 10.08 4.10
C LEU A 8 -13.30 10.38 3.11
N THR A 9 -13.71 9.41 2.29
CA THR A 9 -14.75 9.59 1.26
C THR A 9 -15.97 8.71 1.46
N TRP A 10 -15.88 7.62 2.23
CA TRP A 10 -16.95 6.63 2.26
C TRP A 10 -18.25 7.17 2.87
N LYS A 11 -18.18 7.91 3.98
CA LYS A 11 -19.36 8.32 4.75
C LYS A 11 -20.17 9.39 4.05
N ASP A 12 -19.49 10.40 3.50
CA ASP A 12 -20.14 11.58 2.94
C ASP A 12 -20.46 11.41 1.46
N PHE A 13 -19.70 10.57 0.72
CA PHE A 13 -19.85 10.42 -0.72
C PHE A 13 -20.27 9.02 -1.16
N ILE A 14 -19.58 7.96 -0.69
CA ILE A 14 -19.77 6.60 -1.19
C ILE A 14 -20.97 5.92 -0.55
N ALA A 15 -21.13 6.04 0.77
CA ALA A 15 -22.23 5.40 1.48
C ALA A 15 -23.62 5.90 1.04
N PRO A 16 -23.86 7.20 0.79
CA PRO A 16 -25.11 7.65 0.22
C PRO A 16 -25.41 7.12 -1.18
N GLU A 17 -24.36 6.95 -2.01
CA GLU A 17 -24.51 6.48 -3.38
C GLU A 17 -24.85 4.97 -3.45
N PHE A 18 -24.18 4.14 -2.62
CA PHE A 18 -24.37 2.69 -2.63
C PHE A 18 -25.22 2.16 -1.46
N HIS A 19 -25.77 3.04 -0.62
CA HIS A 19 -26.53 2.68 0.59
C HIS A 19 -25.77 1.84 1.61
N TRP A 20 -24.44 2.06 1.74
CA TRP A 20 -23.60 1.30 2.68
C TRP A 20 -23.90 1.63 4.14
N THR A 21 -23.82 0.60 4.95
CA THR A 21 -23.83 0.68 6.39
C THR A 21 -22.40 0.70 6.98
N ASN A 22 -22.29 0.97 8.29
CA ASN A 22 -21.01 0.85 9.00
C ASN A 22 -20.43 -0.58 8.91
N ASP A 23 -21.30 -1.60 8.86
CA ASP A 23 -20.87 -3.00 8.78
C ASP A 23 -20.28 -3.31 7.41
N ASP A 24 -20.82 -2.76 6.33
CA ASP A 24 -20.27 -2.93 4.97
C ASP A 24 -18.88 -2.32 4.86
N TYR A 25 -18.71 -1.09 5.34
CA TYR A 25 -17.39 -0.44 5.41
C TYR A 25 -16.42 -1.21 6.32
N GLY A 26 -16.90 -1.68 7.48
CA GLY A 26 -16.14 -2.49 8.41
C GLY A 26 -15.63 -3.79 7.78
N ASN A 27 -16.47 -4.48 7.01
CA ASN A 27 -16.10 -5.70 6.29
C ASN A 27 -15.05 -5.44 5.22
N ILE A 28 -15.18 -4.38 4.43
CA ILE A 28 -14.21 -3.98 3.40
C ILE A 28 -12.84 -3.71 4.05
N THR A 29 -12.80 -2.96 5.14
CA THR A 29 -11.55 -2.59 5.83
C THR A 29 -10.92 -3.76 6.56
N ALA A 30 -11.73 -4.66 7.16
CA ALA A 30 -11.25 -5.87 7.82
C ALA A 30 -10.62 -6.85 6.82
N LEU A 31 -11.28 -7.09 5.68
CA LEU A 31 -10.75 -7.95 4.63
C LEU A 31 -9.48 -7.37 4.02
N PHE A 32 -9.42 -6.06 3.77
CA PHE A 32 -8.20 -5.38 3.35
C PHE A 32 -7.05 -5.64 4.33
N SER A 33 -7.29 -5.46 5.62
CA SER A 33 -6.26 -5.64 6.67
C SER A 33 -5.76 -7.08 6.73
N LEU A 34 -6.66 -8.06 6.58
CA LEU A 34 -6.30 -9.47 6.55
C LEU A 34 -5.44 -9.81 5.33
N ILE A 35 -5.86 -9.37 4.14
CA ILE A 35 -5.12 -9.61 2.89
C ILE A 35 -3.75 -8.94 2.92
N TYR A 36 -3.69 -7.71 3.42
CA TYR A 36 -2.45 -6.99 3.61
C TYR A 36 -1.48 -7.72 4.57
N ALA A 37 -1.99 -8.21 5.70
CA ALA A 37 -1.19 -8.96 6.66
C ALA A 37 -0.62 -10.26 6.06
N ILE A 38 -1.44 -11.00 5.30
CA ILE A 38 -0.99 -12.19 4.57
C ILE A 38 0.03 -11.81 3.49
N GLY A 39 -0.24 -10.75 2.72
CA GLY A 39 0.66 -10.24 1.69
C GLY A 39 2.04 -9.88 2.23
N MET A 40 2.11 -9.25 3.40
CA MET A 40 3.37 -8.88 4.07
C MET A 40 4.27 -10.09 4.38
N LEU A 41 3.70 -11.27 4.65
CA LEU A 41 4.50 -12.48 4.90
C LEU A 41 5.30 -12.93 3.67
N PHE A 42 4.80 -12.67 2.48
CA PHE A 42 5.40 -13.12 1.23
C PHE A 42 6.14 -12.01 0.47
N ALA A 43 5.76 -10.76 0.71
CA ALA A 43 6.22 -9.60 -0.03
C ALA A 43 7.75 -9.43 0.02
N GLY A 44 8.38 -9.65 1.17
CA GLY A 44 9.84 -9.57 1.30
C GLY A 44 10.56 -10.55 0.39
N ARG A 45 10.10 -11.80 0.34
CA ARG A 45 10.68 -12.84 -0.54
C ARG A 45 10.46 -12.52 -2.02
N LEU A 46 9.30 -11.97 -2.37
CA LEU A 46 9.00 -11.56 -3.73
C LEU A 46 9.95 -10.44 -4.19
N VAL A 47 10.16 -9.43 -3.36
CA VAL A 47 11.10 -8.33 -3.63
C VAL A 47 12.54 -8.86 -3.73
N ASP A 48 12.92 -9.86 -2.94
CA ASP A 48 14.23 -10.49 -3.03
C ASP A 48 14.41 -11.25 -4.35
N TRP A 49 13.39 -11.94 -4.80
CA TRP A 49 13.42 -12.69 -6.07
C TRP A 49 13.42 -11.80 -7.31
N LEU A 50 12.61 -10.73 -7.31
CA LEU A 50 12.49 -9.81 -8.46
C LEU A 50 13.64 -8.80 -8.57
N ASP A 51 14.52 -8.72 -7.56
CA ASP A 51 15.46 -7.61 -7.35
C ASP A 51 14.78 -6.29 -6.93
N THR A 52 15.51 -5.43 -6.21
CA THR A 52 14.98 -4.20 -5.59
C THR A 52 14.28 -3.29 -6.61
N LYS A 53 14.93 -3.03 -7.76
CA LYS A 53 14.36 -2.14 -8.78
C LYS A 53 13.03 -2.65 -9.30
N LYS A 54 13.00 -3.89 -9.74
CA LYS A 54 11.81 -4.51 -10.33
C LYS A 54 10.75 -4.81 -9.27
N GLY A 55 11.15 -5.34 -8.11
CA GLY A 55 10.24 -5.64 -7.02
C GLY A 55 9.48 -4.41 -6.54
N TYR A 56 10.17 -3.28 -6.42
CA TYR A 56 9.53 -2.02 -6.03
C TYR A 56 8.58 -1.49 -7.12
N LEU A 57 9.00 -1.55 -8.40
CA LEU A 57 8.11 -1.17 -9.52
C LEU A 57 6.83 -2.02 -9.56
N TRP A 58 6.93 -3.32 -9.39
CA TRP A 58 5.77 -4.20 -9.33
C TRP A 58 4.86 -3.88 -8.16
N ALA A 59 5.43 -3.66 -6.97
CA ALA A 59 4.67 -3.30 -5.77
C ALA A 59 3.88 -2.00 -5.98
N ILE A 60 4.55 -0.92 -6.39
CA ILE A 60 3.90 0.37 -6.63
C ILE A 60 2.94 0.33 -7.81
N GLY A 61 3.27 -0.40 -8.89
CA GLY A 61 2.41 -0.54 -10.05
C GLY A 61 1.06 -1.21 -9.73
N ILE A 62 1.10 -2.34 -9.03
CA ILE A 62 -0.11 -3.04 -8.58
C ILE A 62 -0.89 -2.19 -7.57
N TRP A 63 -0.19 -1.53 -6.65
CA TRP A 63 -0.80 -0.64 -5.68
C TRP A 63 -1.52 0.54 -6.36
N SER A 64 -0.84 1.25 -7.26
CA SER A 64 -1.42 2.38 -8.01
C SER A 64 -2.58 1.97 -8.90
N LEU A 65 -2.47 0.79 -9.53
CA LEU A 65 -3.57 0.20 -10.29
C LEU A 65 -4.78 -0.08 -9.39
N GLY A 66 -4.54 -0.72 -8.23
CA GLY A 66 -5.59 -0.98 -7.24
C GLY A 66 -6.28 0.29 -6.77
N ALA A 67 -5.52 1.39 -6.54
CA ALA A 67 -6.12 2.69 -6.22
C ALA A 67 -7.04 3.17 -7.35
N CYS A 68 -6.56 3.17 -8.60
CA CYS A 68 -7.37 3.60 -9.74
C CYS A 68 -8.61 2.72 -9.97
N VAL A 69 -8.53 1.41 -9.73
CA VAL A 69 -9.67 0.48 -9.89
C VAL A 69 -10.84 0.86 -8.99
N HIS A 70 -10.58 1.40 -7.79
CA HIS A 70 -11.66 1.88 -6.91
C HIS A 70 -12.55 2.93 -7.57
N ALA A 71 -11.98 3.83 -8.37
CA ALA A 71 -12.74 4.86 -9.07
C ALA A 71 -13.78 4.29 -10.04
N PHE A 72 -13.52 3.12 -10.58
CA PHE A 72 -14.41 2.49 -11.58
C PHE A 72 -15.44 1.55 -10.93
N CYS A 73 -15.43 1.37 -9.63
CA CYS A 73 -16.40 0.51 -8.93
C CYS A 73 -17.84 1.02 -9.11
N GLY A 74 -18.06 2.35 -9.17
CA GLY A 74 -19.36 2.93 -9.43
C GLY A 74 -19.91 2.54 -10.80
N ILE A 75 -19.13 2.74 -11.86
CA ILE A 75 -19.48 2.35 -13.23
C ILE A 75 -19.71 0.84 -13.35
N ALA A 76 -18.84 0.03 -12.71
CA ALA A 76 -18.99 -1.42 -12.74
C ALA A 76 -20.27 -1.88 -11.99
N THR A 77 -20.61 -1.23 -10.87
CA THR A 77 -21.86 -1.50 -10.14
C THR A 77 -23.07 -1.17 -11.01
N SER A 78 -23.09 0.01 -11.64
CA SER A 78 -24.15 0.43 -12.56
C SER A 78 -24.29 -0.53 -13.74
N GLY A 79 -23.17 -0.96 -14.34
CA GLY A 79 -23.17 -1.92 -15.43
C GLY A 79 -23.78 -3.28 -15.06
N ILE A 80 -23.47 -3.79 -13.85
CA ILE A 80 -23.97 -5.09 -13.37
C ILE A 80 -25.43 -5.02 -12.94
N VAL A 81 -25.82 -3.93 -12.25
CA VAL A 81 -27.14 -3.82 -11.61
C VAL A 81 -28.19 -3.21 -12.54
N ALA A 82 -27.83 -2.14 -13.27
CA ALA A 82 -28.74 -1.42 -14.16
C ALA A 82 -28.54 -1.75 -15.65
N GLY A 83 -27.45 -2.46 -16.00
CA GLY A 83 -27.10 -2.74 -17.41
C GLY A 83 -26.38 -1.59 -18.12
N ASP A 84 -26.09 -0.48 -17.44
CA ASP A 84 -25.53 0.74 -18.00
C ASP A 84 -24.01 0.82 -17.80
N TRP A 85 -23.25 0.40 -18.80
CA TRP A 85 -21.79 0.29 -18.73
C TRP A 85 -21.00 1.52 -19.20
N PHE A 86 -21.59 2.36 -20.05
CA PHE A 86 -20.86 3.46 -20.71
C PHE A 86 -21.39 4.84 -20.35
N VAL A 87 -21.72 5.04 -19.08
CA VAL A 87 -22.43 6.24 -18.60
C VAL A 87 -21.52 7.29 -17.92
N GLY A 88 -20.24 6.99 -17.74
CA GLY A 88 -19.34 7.84 -16.95
C GLY A 88 -19.69 7.83 -15.44
N PHE A 89 -19.00 8.64 -14.63
CA PHE A 89 -19.18 8.63 -13.17
C PHE A 89 -20.57 9.18 -12.77
N GLU A 90 -20.95 10.34 -13.28
CA GLU A 90 -22.26 10.94 -12.98
C GLU A 90 -23.43 10.10 -13.50
N GLY A 91 -23.30 9.56 -14.73
CA GLY A 91 -24.31 8.68 -15.28
C GLY A 91 -24.48 7.38 -14.50
N ALA A 92 -23.42 6.85 -13.91
CA ALA A 92 -23.49 5.68 -13.03
C ALA A 92 -24.31 5.99 -11.77
N LYS A 93 -24.12 7.14 -11.14
CA LYS A 93 -24.91 7.60 -9.99
C LYS A 93 -26.39 7.74 -10.35
N GLU A 94 -26.69 8.38 -11.50
CA GLU A 94 -28.06 8.53 -11.98
C GLU A 94 -28.74 7.19 -12.31
N ALA A 95 -27.98 6.23 -12.86
CA ALA A 95 -28.48 4.91 -13.14
C ALA A 95 -28.80 4.12 -11.87
N LEU A 96 -27.89 4.14 -10.90
CA LEU A 96 -28.08 3.49 -9.59
C LEU A 96 -29.24 4.07 -8.81
N ALA A 97 -29.44 5.39 -8.86
CA ALA A 97 -30.57 6.06 -8.19
C ALA A 97 -31.96 5.62 -8.71
N LYS A 98 -32.04 4.97 -9.87
CA LYS A 98 -33.29 4.46 -10.47
C LYS A 98 -33.56 2.99 -10.15
N VAL A 99 -32.61 2.31 -9.48
CA VAL A 99 -32.73 0.88 -9.16
C VAL A 99 -33.40 0.71 -7.81
N ASP A 100 -34.51 -0.02 -7.78
CA ASP A 100 -35.27 -0.28 -6.55
C ASP A 100 -34.62 -1.34 -5.65
N ASP A 101 -33.78 -2.23 -6.20
CA ASP A 101 -33.10 -3.29 -5.45
C ASP A 101 -31.84 -2.78 -4.78
N VAL A 102 -32.01 -2.11 -3.63
CA VAL A 102 -30.92 -1.61 -2.80
C VAL A 102 -29.96 -2.73 -2.35
N ALA A 103 -30.51 -3.92 -2.04
CA ALA A 103 -29.67 -5.03 -1.57
C ALA A 103 -28.69 -5.50 -2.67
N MET A 104 -29.13 -5.51 -3.92
CA MET A 104 -28.26 -5.83 -5.04
C MET A 104 -27.18 -4.77 -5.23
N ILE A 105 -27.51 -3.48 -5.12
CA ILE A 105 -26.52 -2.37 -5.19
C ILE A 105 -25.44 -2.57 -4.12
N VAL A 106 -25.84 -2.77 -2.85
CA VAL A 106 -24.91 -2.97 -1.74
C VAL A 106 -24.03 -4.18 -1.99
N ASN A 107 -24.57 -5.34 -2.29
CA ASN A 107 -23.80 -6.58 -2.47
C ASN A 107 -22.78 -6.47 -3.61
N VAL A 108 -23.18 -5.92 -4.74
CA VAL A 108 -22.30 -5.77 -5.90
C VAL A 108 -21.21 -4.75 -5.62
N SER A 109 -21.56 -3.55 -5.12
CA SER A 109 -20.58 -2.50 -4.83
C SER A 109 -19.57 -2.94 -3.75
N VAL A 110 -20.01 -3.52 -2.64
CA VAL A 110 -19.13 -4.05 -1.59
C VAL A 110 -18.18 -5.10 -2.17
N THR A 111 -18.65 -6.02 -3.00
CA THR A 111 -17.81 -7.05 -3.63
C THR A 111 -16.76 -6.42 -4.54
N LEU A 112 -17.11 -5.43 -5.34
CA LEU A 112 -16.18 -4.73 -6.23
C LEU A 112 -15.13 -3.93 -5.43
N PHE A 113 -15.54 -3.24 -4.39
CA PHE A 113 -14.61 -2.52 -3.51
C PHE A 113 -13.68 -3.47 -2.74
N VAL A 114 -14.17 -4.63 -2.28
CA VAL A 114 -13.32 -5.68 -1.70
C VAL A 114 -12.29 -6.17 -2.72
N PHE A 115 -12.69 -6.39 -3.98
CA PHE A 115 -11.76 -6.78 -5.04
C PHE A 115 -10.70 -5.68 -5.30
N ALA A 116 -11.12 -4.42 -5.42
CA ALA A 116 -10.21 -3.30 -5.60
C ALA A 116 -9.23 -3.18 -4.42
N ARG A 117 -9.72 -3.37 -3.18
CA ARG A 117 -8.90 -3.43 -1.96
C ARG A 117 -7.94 -4.62 -1.95
N PHE A 118 -8.35 -5.77 -2.47
CA PHE A 118 -7.47 -6.93 -2.63
C PHE A 118 -6.27 -6.60 -3.52
N VAL A 119 -6.51 -6.02 -4.69
CA VAL A 119 -5.44 -5.61 -5.62
C VAL A 119 -4.50 -4.59 -4.94
N LEU A 120 -5.08 -3.58 -4.30
CA LEU A 120 -4.32 -2.55 -3.59
C LEU A 120 -3.46 -3.14 -2.47
N ALA A 121 -4.01 -4.04 -1.65
CA ALA A 121 -3.31 -4.66 -0.52
C ALA A 121 -2.10 -5.49 -0.95
N ILE A 122 -2.22 -6.26 -2.04
CA ILE A 122 -1.10 -7.05 -2.60
C ILE A 122 0.05 -6.15 -3.03
N GLY A 123 -0.24 -5.07 -3.75
CA GLY A 123 0.79 -4.12 -4.18
C GLY A 123 1.42 -3.40 -2.99
N GLU A 124 0.60 -2.89 -2.09
CA GLU A 124 1.05 -2.12 -0.94
C GLU A 124 1.90 -2.93 0.03
N ALA A 125 1.62 -4.23 0.20
CA ALA A 125 2.41 -5.12 1.06
C ALA A 125 3.89 -5.19 0.66
N GLY A 126 4.20 -5.02 -0.63
CA GLY A 126 5.58 -5.00 -1.15
C GLY A 126 6.34 -3.70 -0.93
N ASN A 127 5.64 -2.60 -0.65
CA ASN A 127 6.25 -1.27 -0.58
C ASN A 127 7.28 -1.15 0.57
N PHE A 128 6.91 -1.52 1.78
CA PHE A 128 7.79 -1.37 2.94
C PHE A 128 9.04 -2.27 2.87
N PRO A 129 8.95 -3.58 2.55
CA PRO A 129 10.11 -4.42 2.32
C PRO A 129 11.05 -3.89 1.22
N ALA A 130 10.50 -3.38 0.12
CA ALA A 130 11.28 -2.81 -0.97
C ALA A 130 12.02 -1.53 -0.54
N ALA A 131 11.37 -0.65 0.23
CA ALA A 131 11.99 0.56 0.76
C ALA A 131 13.14 0.24 1.72
N ILE A 132 12.94 -0.70 2.65
CA ILE A 132 13.99 -1.16 3.57
C ILE A 132 15.18 -1.76 2.80
N LYS A 133 14.90 -2.56 1.76
CA LYS A 133 15.95 -3.16 0.93
C LYS A 133 16.73 -2.10 0.16
N ALA A 134 16.06 -1.12 -0.45
CA ALA A 134 16.71 0.01 -1.11
C ALA A 134 17.59 0.81 -0.14
N THR A 135 17.10 1.05 1.09
CA THR A 135 17.88 1.70 2.15
C THR A 135 19.11 0.85 2.52
N ALA A 136 18.96 -0.46 2.63
CA ALA A 136 20.09 -1.34 2.96
C ALA A 136 21.15 -1.42 1.86
N GLU A 137 20.77 -1.16 0.59
CA GLU A 137 21.70 -1.13 -0.55
C GLU A 137 22.52 0.16 -0.61
N TYR A 138 21.96 1.30 -0.16
CA TYR A 138 22.58 2.62 -0.26
C TYR A 138 23.22 3.14 1.04
N PHE A 139 22.88 2.53 2.18
CA PHE A 139 23.37 2.99 3.47
C PHE A 139 24.09 1.88 4.25
N PRO A 140 25.27 2.16 4.86
CA PRO A 140 25.92 1.25 5.77
C PRO A 140 25.06 1.05 7.03
N LYS A 141 25.28 -0.04 7.77
CA LYS A 141 24.46 -0.43 8.93
C LYS A 141 24.24 0.70 9.94
N LYS A 142 25.28 1.50 10.21
CA LYS A 142 25.23 2.61 11.17
C LYS A 142 24.24 3.72 10.78
N ASP A 143 23.99 3.93 9.48
CA ASP A 143 23.15 5.03 8.95
C ASP A 143 21.74 4.58 8.54
N ARG A 144 21.49 3.26 8.46
CA ARG A 144 20.19 2.70 8.03
C ARG A 144 19.02 3.18 8.89
N ALA A 145 19.23 3.30 10.20
CA ALA A 145 18.17 3.79 11.10
C ALA A 145 17.78 5.24 10.78
N TYR A 146 18.77 6.10 10.51
CA TYR A 146 18.52 7.48 10.13
C TYR A 146 17.82 7.58 8.77
N ALA A 147 18.29 6.87 7.74
CA ALA A 147 17.66 6.82 6.43
C ALA A 147 16.22 6.29 6.49
N THR A 148 15.97 5.24 7.30
CA THR A 148 14.64 4.70 7.55
C THR A 148 13.71 5.72 8.20
N SER A 149 14.22 6.53 9.14
CA SER A 149 13.41 7.57 9.80
C SER A 149 12.99 8.68 8.82
N ILE A 150 13.83 9.03 7.85
CA ILE A 150 13.50 10.03 6.83
C ILE A 150 12.35 9.55 5.93
N PHE A 151 12.40 8.32 5.41
CA PHE A 151 11.30 7.88 4.58
C PHE A 151 9.99 7.65 5.37
N ASN A 152 10.07 7.25 6.65
CA ASN A 152 8.91 7.18 7.52
C ASN A 152 8.30 8.56 7.80
N ALA A 153 9.12 9.61 7.91
CA ALA A 153 8.64 10.98 8.02
C ALA A 153 7.80 11.37 6.79
N GLY A 154 8.18 10.93 5.59
CA GLY A 154 7.37 11.11 4.37
C GLY A 154 5.98 10.47 4.47
N ALA A 155 5.85 9.29 5.08
CA ALA A 155 4.56 8.66 5.33
C ALA A 155 3.68 9.51 6.28
N THR A 156 4.29 10.10 7.31
CA THR A 156 3.60 11.00 8.25
C THR A 156 3.10 12.27 7.55
N VAL A 157 3.91 12.88 6.70
CA VAL A 157 3.50 14.04 5.88
C VAL A 157 2.29 13.67 5.01
N GLY A 158 2.33 12.50 4.37
CA GLY A 158 1.20 11.98 3.60
C GLY A 158 -0.07 11.79 4.44
N ALA A 159 0.07 11.28 5.67
CA ALA A 159 -1.06 11.08 6.57
C ALA A 159 -1.69 12.40 7.04
N LEU A 160 -0.89 13.46 7.22
CA LEU A 160 -1.37 14.79 7.59
C LEU A 160 -1.99 15.54 6.40
N ALA A 161 -1.47 15.35 5.19
CA ALA A 161 -2.00 15.99 3.99
C ALA A 161 -3.32 15.37 3.51
N ALA A 162 -3.55 14.08 3.76
CA ALA A 162 -4.71 13.35 3.27
C ALA A 162 -6.06 13.92 3.76
N PRO A 163 -6.28 14.20 5.08
CA PRO A 163 -7.55 14.75 5.56
C PRO A 163 -7.92 16.12 5.00
N VAL A 164 -6.94 16.87 4.50
CA VAL A 164 -7.16 18.19 3.89
C VAL A 164 -7.41 18.04 2.38
N SER A 165 -6.58 17.27 1.70
CA SER A 165 -6.60 17.19 0.23
C SER A 165 -7.69 16.29 -0.32
N ILE A 166 -7.94 15.13 0.31
CA ILE A 166 -8.87 14.12 -0.23
C ILE A 166 -10.31 14.59 -0.22
N PRO A 167 -10.88 15.11 0.91
CA PRO A 167 -12.23 15.64 0.90
C PRO A 167 -12.41 16.80 -0.08
N LEU A 168 -11.42 17.71 -0.15
CA LEU A 168 -11.48 18.83 -1.10
C LEU A 168 -11.55 18.37 -2.55
N ILE A 169 -10.76 17.33 -2.91
CA ILE A 169 -10.82 16.75 -4.25
C ILE A 169 -12.19 16.10 -4.48
N ALA A 170 -12.70 15.37 -3.48
CA ALA A 170 -13.98 14.70 -3.57
C ALA A 170 -15.15 15.67 -3.74
N GLU A 171 -15.14 16.82 -3.05
CA GLU A 171 -16.14 17.86 -3.20
C GLU A 171 -16.09 18.54 -4.58
N LEU A 172 -14.89 18.80 -5.10
CA LEU A 172 -14.74 19.55 -6.35
C LEU A 172 -14.90 18.69 -7.61
N TYR A 173 -14.49 17.42 -7.55
CA TYR A 173 -14.34 16.56 -8.74
C TYR A 173 -15.00 15.18 -8.60
N GLY A 174 -15.64 14.88 -7.47
CA GLY A 174 -16.17 13.57 -7.15
C GLY A 174 -15.15 12.68 -6.41
N TRP A 175 -15.67 11.72 -5.65
CA TRP A 175 -14.86 10.80 -4.86
C TRP A 175 -13.96 9.90 -5.74
N GLU A 176 -14.38 9.60 -6.94
CA GLU A 176 -13.65 8.79 -7.92
C GLU A 176 -12.32 9.44 -8.28
N MET A 177 -12.34 10.78 -8.47
CA MET A 177 -11.12 11.52 -8.80
C MET A 177 -10.12 11.52 -7.67
N SER A 178 -10.53 11.40 -6.42
CA SER A 178 -9.62 11.23 -5.30
C SER A 178 -8.79 9.95 -5.43
N PHE A 179 -9.40 8.85 -5.83
CA PHE A 179 -8.69 7.59 -6.09
C PHE A 179 -7.78 7.67 -7.32
N ILE A 180 -8.26 8.28 -8.40
CA ILE A 180 -7.47 8.43 -9.64
C ILE A 180 -6.24 9.30 -9.40
N ILE A 181 -6.38 10.46 -8.77
CA ILE A 181 -5.28 11.40 -8.53
C ILE A 181 -4.22 10.75 -7.62
N ILE A 182 -4.65 10.15 -6.52
CA ILE A 182 -3.71 9.51 -5.59
C ILE A 182 -3.04 8.30 -6.25
N GLY A 183 -3.77 7.46 -6.99
CA GLY A 183 -3.18 6.36 -7.74
C GLY A 183 -2.22 6.82 -8.84
N ALA A 184 -2.55 7.90 -9.55
CA ALA A 184 -1.70 8.52 -10.58
C ALA A 184 -0.36 9.02 -10.01
N LEU A 185 -0.34 9.56 -8.79
CA LEU A 185 0.90 9.96 -8.11
C LEU A 185 1.88 8.79 -7.96
N GLY A 186 1.38 7.57 -7.72
CA GLY A 186 2.21 6.37 -7.70
C GLY A 186 2.85 6.07 -9.05
N PHE A 187 2.13 6.21 -10.17
CA PHE A 187 2.71 6.05 -11.51
C PHE A 187 3.74 7.14 -11.83
N VAL A 188 3.52 8.38 -11.41
CA VAL A 188 4.52 9.46 -11.52
C VAL A 188 5.78 9.10 -10.75
N TRP A 189 5.63 8.60 -9.50
CA TRP A 189 6.76 8.13 -8.69
C TRP A 189 7.52 6.97 -9.38
N MET A 190 6.79 6.02 -9.99
CA MET A 190 7.42 4.93 -10.77
C MET A 190 8.28 5.47 -11.91
N GLY A 191 7.83 6.52 -12.60
CA GLY A 191 8.62 7.21 -13.60
C GLY A 191 9.96 7.68 -13.03
N PHE A 192 9.94 8.42 -11.92
CA PHE A 192 11.18 8.85 -11.25
C PHE A 192 12.05 7.66 -10.84
N TRP A 193 11.46 6.60 -10.29
CA TRP A 193 12.20 5.42 -9.85
C TRP A 193 12.93 4.72 -11.00
N VAL A 194 12.30 4.59 -12.16
CA VAL A 194 12.91 3.96 -13.35
C VAL A 194 14.16 4.70 -13.80
N PHE A 195 14.13 6.04 -13.80
CA PHE A 195 15.22 6.86 -14.29
C PHE A 195 16.32 7.11 -13.25
N ILE A 196 15.96 7.24 -11.97
CA ILE A 196 16.91 7.64 -10.92
C ILE A 196 17.55 6.43 -10.25
N TYR A 197 16.78 5.36 -9.98
CA TYR A 197 17.30 4.23 -9.23
C TYR A 197 18.18 3.31 -10.10
N ALA A 198 19.42 3.11 -9.63
CA ALA A 198 20.31 2.05 -10.06
C ALA A 198 20.99 1.46 -8.82
N LYS A 199 21.53 0.24 -8.87
CA LYS A 199 22.35 -0.25 -7.75
C LYS A 199 23.58 0.62 -7.56
N PRO A 200 24.11 0.79 -6.33
CA PRO A 200 25.24 1.68 -6.07
C PRO A 200 26.46 1.40 -6.95
N ASP A 201 26.75 0.12 -7.22
CA ASP A 201 27.83 -0.34 -8.09
C ASP A 201 27.65 -0.02 -9.59
N LYS A 202 26.41 0.26 -10.01
CA LYS A 202 26.00 0.60 -11.38
C LYS A 202 25.51 2.03 -11.54
N SER A 203 25.46 2.78 -10.44
CA SER A 203 24.97 4.16 -10.43
C SER A 203 26.04 5.10 -11.00
N LYS A 204 25.65 5.96 -11.93
CA LYS A 204 26.51 7.01 -12.47
C LYS A 204 26.70 8.18 -11.49
N HIS A 205 25.91 8.23 -10.46
CA HIS A 205 25.90 9.32 -9.47
C HIS A 205 26.74 9.00 -8.22
N VAL A 206 27.16 7.75 -8.04
CA VAL A 206 27.96 7.31 -6.90
C VAL A 206 29.43 7.32 -7.30
N ASN A 207 30.26 8.07 -6.59
CA ASN A 207 31.71 8.11 -6.79
C ASN A 207 32.40 6.96 -6.03
N ALA A 208 33.70 6.75 -6.28
CA ALA A 208 34.48 5.65 -5.70
C ALA A 208 34.54 5.71 -4.17
N ALA A 209 34.74 6.89 -3.59
CA ALA A 209 34.79 7.07 -2.14
C ALA A 209 33.42 6.83 -1.47
N GLU A 210 32.34 7.27 -2.12
CA GLU A 210 30.98 7.01 -1.67
C GLU A 210 30.63 5.52 -1.77
N LEU A 211 31.05 4.85 -2.83
CA LEU A 211 30.87 3.41 -2.98
C LEU A 211 31.61 2.63 -1.90
N GLU A 212 32.84 3.00 -1.58
CA GLU A 212 33.60 2.42 -0.48
C GLU A 212 32.89 2.63 0.87
N TYR A 213 32.38 3.83 1.12
CA TYR A 213 31.59 4.12 2.31
C TYR A 213 30.32 3.27 2.41
N ILE A 214 29.55 3.14 1.34
CA ILE A 214 28.35 2.30 1.30
C ILE A 214 28.69 0.82 1.56
N GLN A 215 29.86 0.38 1.08
CA GLN A 215 30.27 -1.02 1.16
C GLN A 215 31.12 -1.37 2.38
N GLN A 216 31.38 -0.44 3.29
CA GLN A 216 32.26 -0.66 4.44
C GLN A 216 31.88 -1.86 5.33
N ASP A 217 30.61 -2.25 5.33
CA ASP A 217 30.11 -3.38 6.11
C ASP A 217 30.09 -4.72 5.35
N LYS A 218 30.37 -4.74 4.03
CA LYS A 218 30.29 -5.97 3.21
C LYS A 218 31.34 -6.99 3.62
N GLY A 219 32.55 -6.55 3.90
CA GLY A 219 33.65 -7.44 4.32
C GLY A 219 33.36 -8.15 5.65
N SER A 220 32.71 -7.46 6.60
CA SER A 220 32.30 -8.04 7.87
C SER A 220 31.09 -8.98 7.74
N GLU A 221 30.22 -8.77 6.73
CA GLU A 221 29.11 -9.67 6.43
C GLU A 221 29.57 -10.96 5.73
N GLU A 222 30.59 -10.91 4.91
CA GLU A 222 31.19 -12.09 4.27
C GLU A 222 31.94 -12.93 5.31
N GLN A 223 32.72 -12.32 6.19
CA GLN A 223 33.41 -13.02 7.27
C GLN A 223 32.44 -13.65 8.28
N SER A 224 31.33 -12.97 8.63
CA SER A 224 30.32 -13.53 9.53
C SER A 224 29.47 -14.65 8.88
N LYS A 225 29.44 -14.74 7.57
CA LYS A 225 28.78 -15.87 6.86
C LYS A 225 29.69 -17.10 6.80
N ASP A 226 31.02 -16.91 6.76
CA ASP A 226 31.97 -18.01 6.78
C ASP A 226 32.16 -18.60 8.18
N GLU A 227 32.02 -17.79 9.25
CA GLU A 227 32.14 -18.24 10.64
C GLU A 227 30.87 -18.92 11.16
N THR A 228 29.70 -18.58 10.67
CA THR A 228 28.47 -19.32 10.96
C THR A 228 28.30 -20.41 9.90
N ALA A 229 28.85 -21.59 10.19
CA ALA A 229 28.65 -22.78 9.39
C ALA A 229 27.22 -22.89 8.86
N GLU A 230 27.08 -22.95 7.53
CA GLU A 230 25.84 -23.10 6.81
C GLU A 230 24.84 -21.92 7.03
N GLY A 231 24.85 -20.94 6.15
CA GLY A 231 23.84 -19.90 5.99
C GLY A 231 22.45 -20.48 5.63
N LYS A 232 21.94 -21.38 6.46
CA LYS A 232 20.59 -21.94 6.35
C LYS A 232 19.60 -20.82 6.60
N LYS A 233 18.94 -20.37 5.55
CA LYS A 233 17.85 -19.40 5.69
C LYS A 233 16.82 -19.99 6.65
N LEU A 234 16.62 -19.35 7.80
CA LEU A 234 15.63 -19.76 8.78
C LEU A 234 14.25 -19.86 8.12
N SER A 235 13.58 -20.96 8.38
CA SER A 235 12.17 -21.13 8.02
C SER A 235 11.31 -20.18 8.86
N PHE A 236 10.15 -19.75 8.34
CA PHE A 236 9.18 -18.99 9.14
C PHE A 236 8.84 -19.64 10.47
N VAL A 237 8.67 -20.97 10.47
CA VAL A 237 8.36 -21.74 11.68
C VAL A 237 9.51 -21.70 12.70
N GLU A 238 10.75 -21.65 12.23
CA GLU A 238 11.91 -21.56 13.12
C GLU A 238 12.01 -20.19 13.79
N CYS A 239 11.53 -19.12 13.14
CA CYS A 239 11.49 -17.78 13.73
C CYS A 239 10.61 -17.72 14.99
N PHE A 240 9.55 -18.53 15.08
CA PHE A 240 8.68 -18.58 16.27
C PHE A 240 9.31 -19.23 17.49
N LYS A 241 10.48 -19.88 17.36
CA LYS A 241 11.24 -20.41 18.48
C LYS A 241 11.96 -19.33 19.31
N PHE A 242 12.14 -18.15 18.75
CA PHE A 242 12.85 -17.05 19.42
C PHE A 242 11.91 -16.19 20.24
N LYS A 243 12.25 -15.96 21.52
CA LYS A 243 11.48 -15.09 22.42
C LYS A 243 11.38 -13.66 21.91
N GLN A 244 12.41 -13.18 21.21
CA GLN A 244 12.45 -11.84 20.61
C GLN A 244 11.36 -11.66 19.54
N THR A 245 11.09 -12.70 18.76
CA THR A 245 10.01 -12.69 17.76
C THR A 245 8.65 -12.45 18.41
N TRP A 246 8.36 -13.14 19.51
CA TRP A 246 7.11 -12.96 20.25
C TRP A 246 7.00 -11.61 20.94
N ALA A 247 8.10 -11.11 21.53
CA ALA A 247 8.13 -9.78 22.13
C ALA A 247 7.84 -8.69 21.10
N PHE A 248 8.46 -8.79 19.92
CA PHE A 248 8.21 -7.86 18.82
C PHE A 248 6.79 -7.98 18.28
N ALA A 249 6.30 -9.20 18.03
CA ALA A 249 4.95 -9.45 17.52
C ALA A 249 3.89 -8.92 18.48
N PHE A 250 4.04 -9.14 19.80
CA PHE A 250 3.13 -8.63 20.80
C PHE A 250 3.15 -7.10 20.89
N GLY A 251 4.32 -6.49 20.88
CA GLY A 251 4.47 -5.04 20.87
C GLY A 251 3.79 -4.40 19.64
N LYS A 252 4.00 -4.97 18.45
CA LYS A 252 3.33 -4.51 17.22
C LYS A 252 1.82 -4.72 17.28
N PHE A 253 1.35 -5.86 17.75
CA PHE A 253 -0.08 -6.14 17.91
C PHE A 253 -0.77 -5.09 18.78
N MET A 254 -0.15 -4.70 19.90
CA MET A 254 -0.72 -3.69 20.80
C MET A 254 -0.72 -2.27 20.20
N THR A 255 0.33 -1.89 19.50
CA THR A 255 0.47 -0.53 18.94
C THR A 255 -0.27 -0.36 17.63
N ASP A 256 -0.21 -1.35 16.72
CA ASP A 256 -0.81 -1.25 15.40
C ASP A 256 -2.34 -1.25 15.45
N GLY A 257 -2.96 -1.95 16.41
CA GLY A 257 -4.41 -1.92 16.60
C GLY A 257 -4.94 -0.51 16.84
N VAL A 258 -4.26 0.27 17.68
CA VAL A 258 -4.61 1.67 17.95
C VAL A 258 -4.38 2.53 16.70
N TRP A 259 -3.24 2.37 16.02
CA TRP A 259 -2.94 3.12 14.80
C TRP A 259 -3.98 2.88 13.70
N TRP A 260 -4.35 1.62 13.45
CA TRP A 260 -5.35 1.26 12.43
C TRP A 260 -6.74 1.79 12.77
N PHE A 261 -7.12 1.79 14.07
CA PHE A 261 -8.38 2.40 14.50
C PHE A 261 -8.41 3.89 14.12
N TYR A 262 -7.40 4.65 14.49
CA TYR A 262 -7.33 6.07 14.14
C TYR A 262 -7.27 6.32 12.63
N LEU A 263 -6.63 5.44 11.87
CA LEU A 263 -6.50 5.60 10.43
C LEU A 263 -7.83 5.40 9.68
N PHE A 264 -8.62 4.43 10.09
CA PHE A 264 -9.83 4.03 9.37
C PHE A 264 -11.12 4.58 9.95
N TRP A 265 -11.21 4.76 11.26
CA TRP A 265 -12.46 5.10 11.95
C TRP A 265 -12.54 6.53 12.49
N THR A 266 -11.41 7.20 12.73
CA THR A 266 -11.45 8.58 13.22
C THR A 266 -11.91 9.57 12.15
N PRO A 267 -11.56 9.41 10.85
CA PRO A 267 -12.08 10.29 9.80
C PRO A 267 -13.54 10.00 9.43
N ALA A 268 -14.08 8.85 9.81
CA ALA A 268 -15.43 8.41 9.53
C ALA A 268 -16.37 8.83 10.67
#